data_fbdcd3d01e0a75f00388e52db8ca9016
#
_entry.id   fbdcd3d01e0a75f00388e52db8ca9016
#
_cell.length_a   1.000
_cell.length_b   1.000
_cell.length_c   1.000
_cell.angle_alpha   90.00
_cell.angle_beta   90.00
_cell.angle_gamma   90.00
#
_symmetry.space_group_name_H-M   'P 1'
#
loop_
_entity.id
_entity.type
_entity.pdbx_description
1 polymer ?
#
loop_
_entity_poly.entity_id
_entity_poly.type
_entity_poly.pdbx_seq_one_letter_code
_entity_poly.pdbx_strand_id
1 'polypeptide(L)'
;MRGMDTSALVGHLAAWNYYQSVDTAQNRKFVQAFKAFAKKNSLPGGDKRVTDDPMEAAYFGVHIWKQAVEKAKSLEVDAVRKAVYGQTFLAPGGQIKMDEANQHTYKPVLIGEILKDGQFKVVSRSKGLVKAEPWSQYTSPDKGCDWIKHQGTYQKKA
;
A
#
# COMPACT_ATOMS: atom_id res chain seq x y z
N MET A 1 -1.79 11.52 11.98
CA MET A 1 -1.67 12.90 11.49
C MET A 1 -0.88 13.75 12.50
N ARG A 2 0.44 13.59 12.48
CA ARG A 2 1.32 14.35 13.39
C ARG A 2 1.56 15.77 12.87
N GLY A 3 1.58 16.74 13.78
CA GLY A 3 1.91 18.12 13.43
C GLY A 3 0.74 19.00 13.01
N MET A 4 -0.48 18.49 13.09
CA MET A 4 -1.69 19.31 12.86
C MET A 4 -2.70 19.07 13.99
N ASP A 5 -3.47 20.09 14.28
CA ASP A 5 -4.64 19.94 15.16
C ASP A 5 -5.70 19.11 14.43
N THR A 6 -5.99 17.94 14.98
CA THR A 6 -6.98 17.02 14.42
C THR A 6 -8.35 17.14 15.10
N SER A 7 -8.53 18.06 16.02
CA SER A 7 -9.77 18.18 16.80
C SER A 7 -11.00 18.37 15.93
N ALA A 8 -10.89 19.18 14.87
CA ALA A 8 -11.98 19.41 13.91
C ALA A 8 -12.24 18.21 12.98
N LEU A 9 -11.34 17.23 12.95
CA LEU A 9 -11.44 16.06 12.06
C LEU A 9 -11.94 14.80 12.78
N VAL A 10 -12.08 14.86 14.11
CA VAL A 10 -12.54 13.70 14.89
C VAL A 10 -13.93 13.28 14.43
N GLY A 11 -14.09 11.97 14.19
CA GLY A 11 -15.33 11.38 13.67
C GLY A 11 -15.46 11.40 12.15
N HIS A 12 -14.60 12.14 11.43
CA HIS A 12 -14.58 12.07 9.96
C HIS A 12 -14.05 10.72 9.49
N LEU A 13 -14.48 10.31 8.31
CA LEU A 13 -14.11 9.05 7.69
C LEU A 13 -13.05 9.25 6.62
N ALA A 14 -12.13 8.29 6.51
CA ALA A 14 -11.17 8.21 5.43
C ALA A 14 -11.16 6.80 4.84
N ALA A 15 -11.06 6.69 3.52
CA ALA A 15 -10.86 5.43 2.83
C ALA A 15 -9.37 5.23 2.54
N TRP A 16 -8.80 4.09 2.93
CA TRP A 16 -7.41 3.77 2.69
C TRP A 16 -7.18 2.25 2.63
N ASN A 17 -5.97 1.84 2.28
CA ASN A 17 -5.64 0.40 2.22
C ASN A 17 -4.97 -0.11 3.51
N TYR A 18 -4.43 0.79 4.32
CA TYR A 18 -3.76 0.44 5.57
C TYR A 18 -3.87 1.57 6.59
N TYR A 19 -4.06 1.19 7.85
CA TYR A 19 -3.88 2.03 9.03
C TYR A 19 -3.00 1.30 10.04
N GLN A 20 -2.17 2.03 10.80
CA GLN A 20 -1.37 1.42 11.86
C GLN A 20 -2.22 0.62 12.87
N SER A 21 -3.45 1.03 13.07
CA SER A 21 -4.41 0.41 13.99
C SER A 21 -5.05 -0.90 13.49
N VAL A 22 -4.68 -1.38 12.30
CA VAL A 22 -5.19 -2.66 11.80
C VAL A 22 -4.78 -3.80 12.75
N ASP A 23 -5.76 -4.53 13.25
CA ASP A 23 -5.54 -5.61 14.23
C ASP A 23 -5.29 -6.95 13.55
N THR A 24 -4.04 -7.16 13.12
CA THR A 24 -3.52 -8.45 12.67
C THR A 24 -2.22 -8.79 13.39
N ALA A 25 -1.91 -10.08 13.51
CA ALA A 25 -0.65 -10.49 14.12
C ALA A 25 0.57 -9.99 13.32
N GLN A 26 0.46 -9.94 12.00
CA GLN A 26 1.49 -9.42 11.10
C GLN A 26 1.71 -7.94 11.32
N ASN A 27 0.63 -7.16 11.44
CA ASN A 27 0.74 -5.73 11.69
C ASN A 27 1.37 -5.43 13.05
N ARG A 28 0.97 -6.13 14.10
CA ARG A 28 1.59 -5.95 15.42
C ARG A 28 3.11 -6.17 15.37
N LYS A 29 3.58 -7.22 14.70
CA LYS A 29 5.01 -7.49 14.50
C LYS A 29 5.69 -6.40 13.68
N PHE A 30 5.08 -5.99 12.57
CA PHE A 30 5.60 -4.94 11.69
C PHE A 30 5.76 -3.61 12.44
N VAL A 31 4.72 -3.15 13.13
CA VAL A 31 4.75 -1.89 13.89
C VAL A 31 5.79 -1.94 15.01
N GLN A 32 5.86 -3.05 15.75
CA GLN A 32 6.85 -3.23 16.80
C GLN A 32 8.28 -3.19 16.25
N ALA A 33 8.55 -3.92 15.17
CA ALA A 33 9.86 -3.94 14.53
C ALA A 33 10.26 -2.57 13.99
N PHE A 34 9.33 -1.87 13.32
CA PHE A 34 9.55 -0.52 12.81
C PHE A 34 9.90 0.46 13.93
N LYS A 35 9.13 0.46 15.02
CA LYS A 35 9.39 1.35 16.17
C LYS A 35 10.72 1.07 16.85
N ALA A 36 11.08 -0.20 17.01
CA ALA A 36 12.37 -0.61 17.55
C ALA A 36 13.53 -0.14 16.64
N PHE A 37 13.39 -0.31 15.32
CA PHE A 37 14.35 0.17 14.33
C PHE A 37 14.49 1.70 14.37
N ALA A 38 13.37 2.42 14.38
CA ALA A 38 13.36 3.87 14.41
C ALA A 38 14.05 4.43 15.68
N LYS A 39 13.81 3.81 16.83
CA LYS A 39 14.47 4.15 18.10
C LYS A 39 15.98 3.86 18.05
N LYS A 40 16.34 2.63 17.64
CA LYS A 40 17.75 2.19 17.57
C LYS A 40 18.60 3.09 16.66
N ASN A 41 18.02 3.54 15.54
CA ASN A 41 18.73 4.35 14.55
C ASN A 41 18.50 5.87 14.71
N SER A 42 17.97 6.30 15.86
CA SER A 42 17.73 7.71 16.16
C SER A 42 16.97 8.47 15.07
N LEU A 43 16.02 7.80 14.42
CA LEU A 43 15.21 8.45 13.39
C LEU A 43 14.34 9.55 14.00
N PRO A 44 14.05 10.64 13.26
CA PRO A 44 13.20 11.72 13.75
C PRO A 44 11.87 11.20 14.30
N GLY A 45 11.55 11.49 15.55
CA GLY A 45 10.37 10.98 16.26
C GLY A 45 10.54 9.60 16.90
N GLY A 46 11.65 8.91 16.65
CA GLY A 46 11.99 7.64 17.31
C GLY A 46 10.86 6.61 17.29
N ASP A 47 10.61 5.96 18.43
CA ASP A 47 9.54 4.97 18.60
C ASP A 47 8.12 5.57 18.62
N LYS A 48 8.01 6.90 18.61
CA LYS A 48 6.72 7.60 18.45
C LYS A 48 6.30 7.74 16.98
N ARG A 49 7.15 7.35 16.02
CA ARG A 49 6.75 7.34 14.59
C ARG A 49 5.58 6.37 14.38
N VAL A 50 4.70 6.76 13.48
CA VAL A 50 3.59 5.92 13.03
C VAL A 50 3.90 5.33 11.67
N THR A 51 3.35 4.14 11.40
CA THR A 51 3.37 3.52 10.08
C THR A 51 2.19 3.99 9.26
N ASP A 52 2.35 4.02 7.96
CA ASP A 52 1.33 4.38 6.99
C ASP A 52 1.30 3.42 5.80
N ASP A 53 0.36 3.62 4.87
CA ASP A 53 0.20 2.76 3.70
C ASP A 53 1.44 2.72 2.79
N PRO A 54 2.12 3.84 2.47
CA PRO A 54 3.38 3.80 1.73
C PRO A 54 4.49 2.99 2.42
N MET A 55 4.59 3.05 3.75
CA MET A 55 5.57 2.26 4.50
C MET A 55 5.23 0.75 4.45
N GLU A 56 3.95 0.40 4.57
CA GLU A 56 3.51 -0.97 4.39
C GLU A 56 3.79 -1.47 2.97
N ALA A 57 3.51 -0.63 1.97
CA ALA A 57 3.76 -0.95 0.56
C ALA A 57 5.25 -1.19 0.29
N ALA A 58 6.13 -0.36 0.82
CA ALA A 58 7.57 -0.56 0.74
C ALA A 58 8.02 -1.87 1.40
N TYR A 59 7.45 -2.19 2.56
CA TYR A 59 7.76 -3.43 3.28
C TYR A 59 7.37 -4.67 2.47
N PHE A 60 6.11 -4.79 2.06
CA PHE A 60 5.71 -5.99 1.32
C PHE A 60 6.29 -6.02 -0.10
N GLY A 61 6.60 -4.88 -0.70
CA GLY A 61 7.25 -4.80 -2.00
C GLY A 61 8.59 -5.53 -2.03
N VAL A 62 9.42 -5.38 -1.00
CA VAL A 62 10.68 -6.12 -0.85
C VAL A 62 10.43 -7.63 -0.74
N HIS A 63 9.41 -8.04 0.00
CA HIS A 63 9.07 -9.47 0.14
C HIS A 63 8.55 -10.08 -1.17
N ILE A 64 7.71 -9.36 -1.90
CA ILE A 64 7.23 -9.78 -3.23
C ILE A 64 8.39 -9.89 -4.21
N TRP A 65 9.29 -8.90 -4.22
CA TRP A 65 10.50 -8.96 -5.04
C TRP A 65 11.36 -10.19 -4.70
N LYS A 66 11.62 -10.44 -3.41
CA LYS A 66 12.34 -11.63 -2.94
C LYS A 66 11.69 -12.91 -3.46
N GLN A 67 10.38 -13.07 -3.29
CA GLN A 67 9.64 -14.23 -3.80
C GLN A 67 9.76 -14.37 -5.32
N ALA A 68 9.75 -13.24 -6.05
CA ALA A 68 9.91 -13.25 -7.51
C ALA A 68 11.31 -13.71 -7.93
N VAL A 69 12.35 -13.24 -7.26
CA VAL A 69 13.74 -13.67 -7.49
C VAL A 69 13.90 -15.17 -7.22
N GLU A 70 13.39 -15.64 -6.09
CA GLU A 70 13.43 -17.06 -5.71
C GLU A 70 12.69 -17.95 -6.71
N LYS A 71 11.52 -17.51 -7.20
CA LYS A 71 10.74 -18.21 -8.22
C LYS A 71 11.43 -18.19 -9.59
N ALA A 72 12.00 -17.06 -9.98
CA ALA A 72 12.73 -16.90 -11.24
C ALA A 72 14.10 -17.61 -11.25
N LYS A 73 14.67 -17.86 -10.07
CA LYS A 73 16.06 -18.31 -9.88
C LYS A 73 17.06 -17.43 -10.63
N SER A 74 16.77 -16.13 -10.70
CA SER A 74 17.52 -15.14 -11.49
C SER A 74 17.32 -13.75 -10.89
N LEU A 75 18.30 -12.87 -11.12
CA LEU A 75 18.23 -11.43 -10.83
C LEU A 75 17.93 -10.61 -12.09
N GLU A 76 17.84 -11.26 -13.25
CA GLU A 76 17.54 -10.59 -14.50
C GLU A 76 16.15 -9.95 -14.45
N VAL A 77 16.07 -8.69 -14.87
CA VAL A 77 14.86 -7.85 -14.73
C VAL A 77 13.63 -8.50 -15.36
N ASP A 78 13.76 -9.00 -16.57
CA ASP A 78 12.62 -9.61 -17.28
C ASP A 78 12.17 -10.93 -16.65
N ALA A 79 13.08 -11.72 -16.13
CA ALA A 79 12.78 -12.97 -15.42
C ALA A 79 12.02 -12.66 -14.12
N VAL A 80 12.49 -11.71 -13.32
CA VAL A 80 11.87 -11.28 -12.07
C VAL A 80 10.51 -10.65 -12.34
N ARG A 81 10.40 -9.78 -13.36
CA ARG A 81 9.14 -9.14 -13.76
C ARG A 81 8.07 -10.16 -14.15
N LYS A 82 8.43 -11.21 -14.89
CA LYS A 82 7.51 -12.31 -15.24
C LYS A 82 7.11 -13.11 -14.00
N ALA A 83 8.03 -13.32 -13.08
CA ALA A 83 7.79 -14.12 -11.88
C ALA A 83 6.91 -13.42 -10.84
N VAL A 84 6.82 -12.07 -10.85
CA VAL A 84 6.03 -11.30 -9.88
C VAL A 84 4.52 -11.44 -10.09
N TYR A 85 4.08 -11.71 -11.31
CA TYR A 85 2.66 -11.83 -11.63
C TYR A 85 1.96 -12.91 -10.83
N GLY A 86 0.79 -12.58 -10.31
CA GLY A 86 -0.07 -13.49 -9.55
C GLY A 86 0.45 -13.85 -8.16
N GLN A 87 1.60 -13.33 -7.74
CA GLN A 87 2.13 -13.60 -6.41
C GLN A 87 1.22 -13.04 -5.32
N THR A 88 1.19 -13.74 -4.20
CA THR A 88 0.46 -13.32 -3.01
C THR A 88 1.41 -13.18 -1.82
N PHE A 89 1.05 -12.31 -0.88
CA PHE A 89 1.77 -12.14 0.36
C PHE A 89 0.82 -11.76 1.49
N LEU A 90 1.07 -12.27 2.70
CA LEU A 90 0.32 -11.86 3.88
C LEU A 90 1.01 -10.65 4.51
N ALA A 91 0.61 -9.48 4.03
CA ALA A 91 1.13 -8.18 4.47
C ALA A 91 0.56 -7.75 5.84
N PRO A 92 1.14 -6.72 6.48
CA PRO A 92 0.60 -6.18 7.73
C PRO A 92 -0.89 -5.83 7.68
N GLY A 93 -1.36 -5.20 6.60
CA GLY A 93 -2.77 -4.84 6.38
C GLY A 93 -3.68 -6.02 6.01
N GLY A 94 -3.11 -7.18 5.69
CA GLY A 94 -3.82 -8.39 5.28
C GLY A 94 -3.26 -8.99 4.00
N GLN A 95 -3.98 -9.97 3.45
CA GLN A 95 -3.59 -10.61 2.19
C GLN A 95 -3.54 -9.60 1.06
N ILE A 96 -2.52 -9.73 0.21
CA ILE A 96 -2.38 -8.98 -1.05
C ILE A 96 -2.14 -9.95 -2.20
N LYS A 97 -2.41 -9.51 -3.44
CA LYS A 97 -2.07 -10.24 -4.67
C LYS A 97 -1.57 -9.26 -5.74
N MET A 98 -0.53 -9.63 -6.44
CA MET A 98 -0.05 -8.89 -7.62
C MET A 98 -0.96 -9.18 -8.81
N ASP A 99 -1.40 -8.12 -9.51
CA ASP A 99 -2.20 -8.25 -10.71
C ASP A 99 -1.38 -8.88 -11.84
N GLU A 100 -2.03 -9.75 -12.61
CA GLU A 100 -1.38 -10.52 -13.67
C GLU A 100 -1.23 -9.72 -14.99
N ALA A 101 -1.89 -8.56 -15.10
CA ALA A 101 -1.88 -7.75 -16.28
C ALA A 101 -1.04 -6.47 -16.18
N ASN A 102 -1.00 -5.85 -14.99
CA ASN A 102 -0.49 -4.48 -14.85
C ASN A 102 0.46 -4.28 -13.66
N GLN A 103 0.79 -5.33 -12.91
CA GLN A 103 1.66 -5.30 -11.71
C GLN A 103 1.14 -4.42 -10.56
N HIS A 104 -0.09 -3.96 -10.61
CA HIS A 104 -0.73 -3.33 -9.46
C HIS A 104 -1.05 -4.37 -8.39
N THR A 105 -1.31 -3.90 -7.20
CA THR A 105 -1.57 -4.78 -6.05
C THR A 105 -3.04 -4.77 -5.68
N TYR A 106 -3.69 -5.93 -5.71
CA TYR A 106 -4.98 -6.13 -5.05
C TYR A 106 -4.78 -5.98 -3.54
N LYS A 107 -5.55 -5.12 -2.90
CA LYS A 107 -5.51 -4.88 -1.45
C LYS A 107 -6.92 -4.82 -0.87
N PRO A 108 -7.09 -5.05 0.43
CA PRO A 108 -8.33 -4.67 1.08
C PRO A 108 -8.48 -3.14 1.08
N VAL A 109 -9.72 -2.67 1.05
CA VAL A 109 -10.07 -1.26 1.29
C VAL A 109 -10.68 -1.15 2.67
N LEU A 110 -10.24 -0.17 3.43
CA LEU A 110 -10.65 0.09 4.80
C LEU A 110 -11.30 1.47 4.88
N ILE A 111 -12.34 1.59 5.69
CA ILE A 111 -12.87 2.88 6.12
C ILE A 111 -12.45 3.07 7.58
N GLY A 112 -11.70 4.12 7.84
CA GLY A 112 -11.23 4.49 9.16
C GLY A 112 -11.88 5.77 9.66
N GLU A 113 -12.36 5.77 10.90
CA GLU A 113 -12.81 6.94 11.62
C GLU A 113 -11.64 7.58 12.36
N ILE A 114 -11.49 8.90 12.23
CA ILE A 114 -10.42 9.66 12.87
C ILE A 114 -10.70 9.80 14.37
N LEU A 115 -9.73 9.39 15.20
CA LEU A 115 -9.81 9.48 16.65
C LEU A 115 -9.10 10.74 17.19
N LYS A 116 -9.37 11.10 18.44
CA LYS A 116 -8.77 12.26 19.13
C LYS A 116 -7.24 12.24 19.18
N ASP A 117 -6.65 11.04 19.21
CA ASP A 117 -5.19 10.86 19.23
C ASP A 117 -4.57 10.90 17.81
N GLY A 118 -5.36 11.17 16.77
CA GLY A 118 -4.95 11.20 15.38
C GLY A 118 -4.74 9.81 14.76
N GLN A 119 -5.11 8.74 15.46
CA GLN A 119 -5.17 7.39 14.91
C GLN A 119 -6.54 7.15 14.25
N PHE A 120 -6.70 5.96 13.70
CA PHE A 120 -7.94 5.56 13.02
C PHE A 120 -8.54 4.31 13.68
N LYS A 121 -9.84 4.35 13.90
CA LYS A 121 -10.62 3.15 14.19
C LYS A 121 -11.17 2.60 12.87
N VAL A 122 -10.79 1.40 12.51
CA VAL A 122 -11.35 0.73 11.32
C VAL A 122 -12.81 0.41 11.60
N VAL A 123 -13.73 1.05 10.86
CA VAL A 123 -15.17 0.89 11.01
C VAL A 123 -15.78 0.03 9.91
N SER A 124 -15.09 -0.11 8.78
CA SER A 124 -15.50 -1.00 7.69
C SER A 124 -14.30 -1.53 6.93
N ARG A 125 -14.47 -2.71 6.31
CA ARG A 125 -13.46 -3.37 5.49
C ARG A 125 -14.15 -4.05 4.31
N SER A 126 -13.55 -4.03 3.12
CA SER A 126 -14.01 -4.81 1.97
C SER A 126 -14.04 -6.31 2.30
N LYS A 127 -15.03 -7.04 1.78
CA LYS A 127 -15.18 -8.50 1.99
C LYS A 127 -14.00 -9.32 1.45
N GLY A 128 -13.21 -8.75 0.54
CA GLY A 128 -12.07 -9.39 -0.09
C GLY A 128 -11.10 -8.37 -0.65
N LEU A 129 -10.18 -8.86 -1.45
CA LEU A 129 -9.24 -8.03 -2.19
C LEU A 129 -9.98 -7.22 -3.26
N VAL A 130 -9.73 -5.94 -3.31
CA VAL A 130 -10.23 -5.06 -4.36
C VAL A 130 -9.19 -5.00 -5.48
N LYS A 131 -9.64 -5.23 -6.71
CA LYS A 131 -8.78 -5.13 -7.89
C LYS A 131 -8.27 -3.70 -8.05
N ALA A 132 -7.00 -3.58 -8.34
CA ALA A 132 -6.42 -2.29 -8.68
C ALA A 132 -6.87 -1.90 -10.10
N GLU A 133 -7.50 -0.75 -10.21
CA GLU A 133 -7.84 -0.14 -11.49
C GLU A 133 -6.82 0.96 -11.81
N PRO A 134 -6.15 0.92 -12.97
CA PRO A 134 -5.14 1.91 -13.35
C PRO A 134 -5.66 3.35 -13.40
N TRP A 135 -6.98 3.50 -13.59
CA TRP A 135 -7.70 4.77 -13.57
C TRP A 135 -9.13 4.57 -13.07
N SER A 136 -9.73 5.63 -12.59
CA SER A 136 -11.11 5.59 -12.11
C SER A 136 -12.11 5.58 -13.29
N GLN A 137 -12.91 4.55 -13.37
CA GLN A 137 -14.04 4.48 -14.32
C GLN A 137 -15.12 5.52 -14.02
N TYR A 138 -15.20 5.98 -12.78
CA TYR A 138 -16.21 6.99 -12.38
C TYR A 138 -15.86 8.40 -12.86
N THR A 139 -14.58 8.70 -13.05
CA THR A 139 -14.14 10.03 -13.49
C THR A 139 -13.82 10.10 -14.98
N SER A 140 -13.46 8.99 -15.61
CA SER A 140 -13.07 8.94 -17.03
C SER A 140 -13.34 7.56 -17.62
N PRO A 141 -14.62 7.15 -17.75
CA PRO A 141 -14.96 5.79 -18.17
C PRO A 141 -14.45 5.45 -19.58
N ASP A 142 -14.35 6.43 -20.46
CA ASP A 142 -14.06 6.23 -21.86
C ASP A 142 -12.59 6.45 -22.25
N LYS A 143 -11.77 7.00 -21.37
CA LYS A 143 -10.45 7.54 -21.74
C LYS A 143 -9.28 6.77 -21.17
N GLY A 144 -9.47 6.10 -20.05
CA GLY A 144 -8.38 5.45 -19.35
C GLY A 144 -7.22 6.42 -19.02
N CYS A 145 -6.04 5.90 -18.78
CA CYS A 145 -4.81 6.69 -18.66
C CYS A 145 -4.10 6.82 -20.01
N ASP A 146 -4.83 7.23 -21.04
CA ASP A 146 -4.26 7.39 -22.38
C ASP A 146 -3.54 8.73 -22.53
N TRP A 147 -2.37 8.84 -21.93
CA TRP A 147 -1.47 9.97 -22.04
C TRP A 147 -1.03 10.23 -23.49
N ILE A 148 -1.07 9.22 -24.31
CA ILE A 148 -0.66 9.24 -25.70
C ILE A 148 -1.60 10.12 -26.53
N LYS A 149 -2.91 9.97 -26.35
CA LYS A 149 -3.91 10.79 -27.05
C LYS A 149 -3.94 12.23 -26.57
N HIS A 150 -3.63 12.46 -25.30
CA HIS A 150 -3.73 13.78 -24.69
C HIS A 150 -2.46 14.61 -24.76
N GLN A 151 -1.30 14.00 -24.91
CA GLN A 151 0.00 14.68 -24.88
C GLN A 151 0.87 14.44 -26.11
N GLY A 152 0.35 14.00 -27.20
CA GLY A 152 0.92 13.85 -28.56
C GLY A 152 2.42 13.52 -28.72
N THR A 153 3.23 13.95 -27.78
CA THR A 153 4.69 13.81 -27.77
C THR A 153 5.20 12.59 -27.04
N TYR A 154 4.37 11.92 -26.24
CA TYR A 154 4.79 10.77 -25.43
C TYR A 154 5.00 9.50 -26.27
N GLN A 155 4.32 9.38 -27.41
CA GLN A 155 4.47 8.25 -28.32
C GLN A 155 5.84 8.14 -29.00
N LYS A 156 6.56 9.23 -29.10
CA LYS A 156 7.83 9.28 -29.85
C LYS A 156 9.04 8.76 -29.09
N LYS A 157 8.83 8.31 -27.84
CA LYS A 157 9.92 7.87 -26.95
C LYS A 157 9.84 6.39 -26.55
N ALA A 158 8.90 5.63 -27.11
CA ALA A 158 8.82 4.19 -26.91
C ALA A 158 9.70 3.45 -27.91
#